data_a76b46bbde893fd2134ea583234f1146
#
_entry.id   a76b46bbde893fd2134ea583234f1146
#
_cell.length_a   1.000
_cell.length_b   1.000
_cell.length_c   1.000
_cell.angle_alpha   90.00
_cell.angle_beta   90.00
_cell.angle_gamma   90.00
#
_symmetry.space_group_name_H-M   'P 1'
#
loop_
_entity.id
_entity.type
_entity.pdbx_description
1 polymer ?
#
loop_
_entity_poly.entity_id
_entity_poly.type
_entity_poly.pdbx_seq_one_letter_code
_entity_poly.pdbx_strand_id
1 'polypeptide(L)'
;GLPENLPIIAAGGDKQCETLGSGCFKHGQAVISYGTLATIAVTSKKYVQNKNFTYYTWPSSIRGAWNPEFNIYRGYWLVTWFCRQYAKEKDFPDLINEMNEKAKDIPPGSNGLFVYPFWTPHPALYPLAKGAILGCTDYHNKEHLYKAILEGIAYALKDGLHLIEKDTNQKIKELYVVGGGSKSDVAMQLTADIFNMPAKRLQTHEVCAIGAAINAGMAINMFLNEEEAVKNMTKVSKVFYPIKGNVQVYDDIFNN
;
A
#
# COMPACT_ATOMS: atom_id res chain seq x y z
N GLY A 1 -23.25 -29.50 5.58
CA GLY A 1 -23.76 -28.67 4.51
C GLY A 1 -24.14 -27.30 5.00
N LEU A 2 -24.33 -26.36 4.09
CA LEU A 2 -24.82 -25.01 4.42
C LEU A 2 -26.35 -25.08 4.60
N PRO A 3 -26.95 -24.16 5.42
CA PRO A 3 -28.39 -24.08 5.56
C PRO A 3 -29.09 -23.85 4.21
N GLU A 4 -30.31 -24.39 4.05
CA GLU A 4 -31.15 -24.05 2.91
C GLU A 4 -31.52 -22.56 2.96
N ASN A 5 -31.63 -21.95 1.78
CA ASN A 5 -31.92 -20.52 1.60
C ASN A 5 -30.88 -19.55 2.21
N LEU A 6 -29.63 -20.00 2.40
CA LEU A 6 -28.57 -19.10 2.78
C LEU A 6 -28.36 -18.01 1.71
N PRO A 7 -28.45 -16.71 2.06
CA PRO A 7 -28.19 -15.65 1.08
C PRO A 7 -26.77 -15.69 0.55
N ILE A 8 -26.62 -15.60 -0.78
CA ILE A 8 -25.32 -15.46 -1.44
C ILE A 8 -25.18 -14.01 -1.92
N ILE A 9 -24.16 -13.32 -1.45
CA ILE A 9 -23.94 -11.88 -1.69
C ILE A 9 -22.71 -11.69 -2.58
N ALA A 10 -22.88 -10.95 -3.67
CA ALA A 10 -21.76 -10.49 -4.48
C ALA A 10 -21.08 -9.31 -3.77
N ALA A 11 -19.84 -9.49 -3.31
CA ALA A 11 -19.12 -8.48 -2.56
C ALA A 11 -18.32 -7.51 -3.46
N GLY A 12 -17.61 -8.02 -4.43
CA GLY A 12 -16.66 -7.27 -5.27
C GLY A 12 -15.37 -8.04 -5.45
N GLY A 13 -14.40 -7.46 -6.15
CA GLY A 13 -13.05 -8.00 -6.25
C GLY A 13 -12.30 -7.92 -4.92
N ASP A 14 -11.20 -8.66 -4.82
CA ASP A 14 -10.35 -8.70 -3.62
C ASP A 14 -9.86 -7.32 -3.19
N LYS A 15 -9.35 -6.50 -4.12
CA LYS A 15 -8.85 -5.15 -3.84
C LYS A 15 -9.95 -4.17 -3.42
N GLN A 16 -11.16 -4.29 -3.95
CA GLN A 16 -12.30 -3.48 -3.56
C GLN A 16 -12.79 -3.86 -2.16
N CYS A 17 -12.80 -5.16 -1.85
CA CYS A 17 -13.06 -5.65 -0.49
C CYS A 17 -11.94 -5.23 0.48
N GLU A 18 -10.67 -5.30 0.08
CA GLU A 18 -9.54 -4.82 0.86
C GLU A 18 -9.68 -3.32 1.20
N THR A 19 -10.08 -2.51 0.23
CA THR A 19 -10.30 -1.07 0.42
C THR A 19 -11.39 -0.80 1.47
N LEU A 20 -12.55 -1.45 1.36
CA LEU A 20 -13.64 -1.30 2.34
C LEU A 20 -13.24 -1.86 3.70
N GLY A 21 -12.69 -3.07 3.74
CA GLY A 21 -12.32 -3.77 4.96
C GLY A 21 -11.19 -3.09 5.74
N SER A 22 -10.35 -2.30 5.06
CA SER A 22 -9.35 -1.44 5.72
C SER A 22 -9.96 -0.22 6.42
N GLY A 23 -11.21 0.12 6.12
CA GLY A 23 -11.85 1.34 6.60
C GLY A 23 -11.63 2.54 5.68
N CYS A 24 -11.03 2.35 4.50
CA CYS A 24 -10.81 3.39 3.51
C CYS A 24 -12.05 3.58 2.61
N PHE A 25 -13.06 4.26 3.11
CA PHE A 25 -14.32 4.49 2.40
C PHE A 25 -14.76 5.96 2.37
N LYS A 26 -14.07 6.83 3.11
CA LYS A 26 -14.36 8.27 3.17
C LYS A 26 -13.41 9.06 2.28
N HIS A 27 -13.86 10.26 1.89
CA HIS A 27 -13.01 11.25 1.25
C HIS A 27 -11.81 11.61 2.15
N GLY A 28 -10.64 11.74 1.56
CA GLY A 28 -9.40 12.07 2.28
C GLY A 28 -8.65 10.87 2.85
N GLN A 29 -9.06 9.66 2.51
CA GLN A 29 -8.42 8.41 2.92
C GLN A 29 -7.85 7.68 1.71
N ALA A 30 -6.69 7.03 1.90
CA ALA A 30 -6.14 6.09 0.94
C ALA A 30 -5.73 4.79 1.66
N VAL A 31 -5.80 3.68 0.94
CA VAL A 31 -5.26 2.40 1.40
C VAL A 31 -4.02 2.05 0.60
N ILE A 32 -2.95 1.68 1.29
CA ILE A 32 -1.73 1.10 0.72
C ILE A 32 -1.72 -0.38 1.07
N SER A 33 -1.58 -1.23 0.04
CA SER A 33 -1.40 -2.66 0.22
C SER A 33 0.05 -3.04 -0.10
N TYR A 34 0.78 -3.48 0.91
CA TYR A 34 2.15 -3.98 0.80
C TYR A 34 2.15 -5.51 0.64
N GLY A 35 1.59 -5.96 -0.48
CA GLY A 35 1.59 -7.36 -0.92
C GLY A 35 2.64 -7.66 -1.98
N THR A 36 2.60 -8.85 -2.57
CA THR A 36 3.42 -9.20 -3.75
C THR A 36 3.28 -8.14 -4.83
N LEU A 37 2.05 -7.75 -5.13
CA LEU A 37 1.66 -6.51 -5.80
C LEU A 37 1.54 -5.42 -4.75
N ALA A 38 2.22 -4.27 -4.91
CA ALA A 38 1.98 -3.12 -4.07
C ALA A 38 1.02 -2.16 -4.75
N THR A 39 0.02 -1.68 -4.01
CA THR A 39 -1.02 -0.82 -4.55
C THR A 39 -1.32 0.36 -3.64
N ILE A 40 -1.82 1.44 -4.23
CA ILE A 40 -2.47 2.51 -3.50
C ILE A 40 -3.81 2.82 -4.16
N ALA A 41 -4.87 2.86 -3.35
CA ALA A 41 -6.23 3.10 -3.83
C ALA A 41 -6.97 4.09 -2.94
N VAL A 42 -7.97 4.76 -3.53
CA VAL A 42 -8.89 5.63 -2.82
C VAL A 42 -10.33 5.26 -3.15
N THR A 43 -11.30 5.75 -2.38
CA THR A 43 -12.71 5.65 -2.71
C THR A 43 -13.20 6.98 -3.26
N SER A 44 -13.80 6.96 -4.47
CA SER A 44 -14.34 8.12 -5.17
C SER A 44 -15.83 7.93 -5.48
N LYS A 45 -16.62 8.99 -5.31
CA LYS A 45 -18.04 9.01 -5.73
C LYS A 45 -18.22 9.30 -7.23
N LYS A 46 -17.13 9.68 -7.92
CA LYS A 46 -17.13 9.94 -9.35
C LYS A 46 -16.20 8.96 -10.05
N TYR A 47 -16.65 8.44 -11.20
CA TYR A 47 -15.74 7.71 -12.09
C TYR A 47 -14.72 8.71 -12.64
N VAL A 48 -13.45 8.33 -12.55
CA VAL A 48 -12.34 9.04 -13.17
C VAL A 48 -11.54 8.07 -14.04
N GLN A 49 -11.16 8.50 -15.20
CA GLN A 49 -10.29 7.72 -16.09
C GLN A 49 -9.01 8.50 -16.32
N ASN A 50 -7.89 7.91 -15.95
CA ASN A 50 -6.60 8.49 -16.27
C ASN A 50 -6.37 8.45 -17.78
N LYS A 51 -6.05 9.59 -18.40
CA LYS A 51 -5.88 9.72 -19.85
C LYS A 51 -4.76 8.84 -20.40
N ASN A 52 -3.74 8.58 -19.60
CA ASN A 52 -2.57 7.80 -19.96
C ASN A 52 -2.66 6.36 -19.44
N PHE A 53 -3.77 5.97 -18.82
CA PHE A 53 -3.94 4.66 -18.18
C PHE A 53 -2.84 4.32 -17.16
N THR A 54 -2.29 5.33 -16.48
CA THR A 54 -1.23 5.16 -15.48
C THR A 54 -1.74 4.41 -14.25
N TYR A 55 -3.04 4.49 -13.99
CA TYR A 55 -3.75 3.70 -13.00
C TYR A 55 -5.12 3.26 -13.55
N TYR A 56 -5.73 2.29 -12.90
CA TYR A 56 -7.06 1.80 -13.26
C TYR A 56 -8.11 2.29 -12.27
N THR A 57 -9.34 2.44 -12.74
CA THR A 57 -10.50 2.76 -11.90
C THR A 57 -11.48 1.59 -11.95
N TRP A 58 -11.66 0.95 -10.81
CA TRP A 58 -12.54 -0.20 -10.65
C TRP A 58 -13.87 0.20 -9.99
N PRO A 59 -14.97 -0.52 -10.26
CA PRO A 59 -16.16 -0.40 -9.42
C PRO A 59 -15.81 -0.72 -7.98
N SER A 60 -16.24 0.13 -7.03
CA SER A 60 -16.05 -0.14 -5.61
C SER A 60 -17.01 -1.24 -5.14
N SER A 61 -16.66 -1.91 -4.03
CA SER A 61 -17.63 -2.73 -3.30
C SER A 61 -18.71 -1.89 -2.59
N ILE A 62 -18.54 -0.58 -2.54
CA ILE A 62 -19.53 0.38 -2.04
C ILE A 62 -20.41 0.82 -3.20
N ARG A 63 -21.73 0.73 -3.03
CA ARG A 63 -22.70 1.10 -4.06
C ARG A 63 -22.52 2.56 -4.53
N GLY A 64 -22.41 2.74 -5.84
CA GLY A 64 -22.27 4.06 -6.45
C GLY A 64 -20.92 4.74 -6.21
N ALA A 65 -19.89 3.95 -5.88
CA ALA A 65 -18.52 4.43 -5.73
C ALA A 65 -17.55 3.68 -6.65
N TRP A 66 -16.34 4.22 -6.75
CA TRP A 66 -15.25 3.74 -7.61
C TRP A 66 -13.96 3.71 -6.82
N ASN A 67 -13.05 2.81 -7.20
CA ASN A 67 -11.72 2.73 -6.63
C ASN A 67 -10.66 2.99 -7.71
N PRO A 68 -10.19 4.23 -7.90
CA PRO A 68 -8.94 4.52 -8.58
C PRO A 68 -7.78 3.86 -7.84
N GLU A 69 -6.96 3.07 -8.55
CA GLU A 69 -5.91 2.25 -7.97
C GLU A 69 -4.65 2.27 -8.85
N PHE A 70 -3.52 2.66 -8.26
CA PHE A 70 -2.20 2.57 -8.87
C PHE A 70 -1.45 1.32 -8.37
N ASN A 71 -0.72 0.66 -9.26
CA ASN A 71 -0.13 -0.66 -9.03
C ASN A 71 1.36 -0.71 -9.36
N ILE A 72 2.13 -1.36 -8.48
CA ILE A 72 3.49 -1.82 -8.73
C ILE A 72 3.47 -3.35 -8.77
N TYR A 73 3.58 -3.95 -9.95
CA TYR A 73 3.37 -5.39 -10.16
C TYR A 73 4.33 -6.29 -9.38
N ARG A 74 5.53 -5.81 -9.03
CA ARG A 74 6.50 -6.51 -8.21
C ARG A 74 6.83 -5.69 -6.95
N GLY A 75 5.79 -5.25 -6.22
CA GLY A 75 5.93 -4.45 -5.01
C GLY A 75 6.78 -5.13 -3.94
N TYR A 76 6.17 -5.64 -2.89
CA TYR A 76 6.91 -6.35 -1.83
C TYR A 76 7.51 -7.71 -2.26
N TRP A 77 7.20 -8.17 -3.47
CA TRP A 77 7.99 -9.24 -4.09
C TRP A 77 9.47 -8.88 -4.20
N LEU A 78 9.83 -7.60 -4.30
CA LEU A 78 11.23 -7.15 -4.28
C LEU A 78 11.92 -7.48 -2.95
N VAL A 79 11.21 -7.47 -1.83
CA VAL A 79 11.74 -7.95 -0.54
C VAL A 79 12.04 -9.45 -0.62
N THR A 80 11.15 -10.25 -1.22
CA THR A 80 11.41 -11.68 -1.46
C THR A 80 12.58 -11.89 -2.42
N TRP A 81 12.68 -11.09 -3.48
CA TRP A 81 13.81 -11.10 -4.39
C TRP A 81 15.12 -10.79 -3.64
N PHE A 82 15.13 -9.74 -2.82
CA PHE A 82 16.28 -9.40 -1.96
C PHE A 82 16.66 -10.60 -1.08
N CYS A 83 15.70 -11.20 -0.38
CA CYS A 83 15.98 -12.35 0.48
C CYS A 83 16.63 -13.51 -0.28
N ARG A 84 16.20 -13.78 -1.52
CA ARG A 84 16.78 -14.82 -2.38
C ARG A 84 18.25 -14.60 -2.74
N GLN A 85 18.74 -13.34 -2.68
CA GLN A 85 20.14 -13.03 -2.95
C GLN A 85 21.04 -13.35 -1.75
N TYR A 86 20.50 -13.36 -0.52
CA TYR A 86 21.29 -13.37 0.72
C TYR A 86 20.98 -14.53 1.67
N ALA A 87 19.90 -15.29 1.44
CA ALA A 87 19.48 -16.37 2.34
C ALA A 87 18.77 -17.51 1.61
N LYS A 88 18.66 -18.67 2.26
CA LYS A 88 17.76 -19.76 1.85
C LYS A 88 16.32 -19.40 2.23
N GLU A 89 15.34 -19.93 1.51
CA GLU A 89 13.93 -19.57 1.68
C GLU A 89 13.41 -19.78 3.12
N LYS A 90 13.87 -20.84 3.79
CA LYS A 90 13.53 -21.11 5.20
C LYS A 90 14.00 -20.03 6.19
N ASP A 91 15.03 -19.27 5.83
CA ASP A 91 15.69 -18.26 6.66
C ASP A 91 15.19 -16.83 6.33
N PHE A 92 14.23 -16.67 5.40
CA PHE A 92 13.70 -15.36 4.99
C PHE A 92 13.09 -14.56 6.14
N PRO A 93 12.29 -15.15 7.05
CA PRO A 93 11.73 -14.39 8.18
C PRO A 93 12.82 -13.79 9.09
N ASP A 94 13.88 -14.55 9.37
CA ASP A 94 14.97 -14.09 10.22
C ASP A 94 15.78 -12.99 9.55
N LEU A 95 16.08 -13.14 8.24
CA LEU A 95 16.74 -12.10 7.47
C LEU A 95 15.92 -10.81 7.41
N ILE A 96 14.60 -10.90 7.18
CA ILE A 96 13.72 -9.74 7.16
C ILE A 96 13.73 -9.03 8.51
N ASN A 97 13.68 -9.78 9.62
CA ASN A 97 13.73 -9.21 10.96
C ASN A 97 15.08 -8.51 11.21
N GLU A 98 16.20 -9.16 10.85
CA GLU A 98 17.53 -8.55 10.92
C GLU A 98 17.61 -7.26 10.11
N MET A 99 17.14 -7.28 8.86
CA MET A 99 17.16 -6.11 7.99
C MET A 99 16.26 -4.98 8.50
N ASN A 100 15.10 -5.29 9.06
CA ASN A 100 14.23 -4.29 9.68
C ASN A 100 14.93 -3.59 10.85
N GLU A 101 15.66 -4.32 11.70
CA GLU A 101 16.40 -3.70 12.80
C GLU A 101 17.53 -2.80 12.28
N LYS A 102 18.33 -3.29 11.36
CA LYS A 102 19.47 -2.53 10.80
C LYS A 102 19.04 -1.31 9.97
N ALA A 103 17.91 -1.40 9.28
CA ALA A 103 17.38 -0.28 8.49
C ALA A 103 16.97 0.93 9.34
N LYS A 104 16.78 0.77 10.66
CA LYS A 104 16.49 1.89 11.56
C LYS A 104 17.69 2.84 11.71
N ASP A 105 18.91 2.31 11.62
CA ASP A 105 20.15 3.07 11.79
C ASP A 105 20.60 3.76 10.49
N ILE A 106 20.00 3.40 9.36
CA ILE A 106 20.29 4.02 8.06
C ILE A 106 19.45 5.30 7.93
N PRO A 107 20.05 6.44 7.56
CA PRO A 107 19.31 7.68 7.41
C PRO A 107 18.27 7.60 6.26
N PRO A 108 17.26 8.48 6.25
CA PRO A 108 16.35 8.66 5.13
C PRO A 108 17.08 8.84 3.80
N GLY A 109 16.59 8.17 2.75
CA GLY A 109 17.20 8.19 1.42
C GLY A 109 18.38 7.25 1.24
N SER A 110 18.60 6.32 2.21
CA SER A 110 19.60 5.23 2.10
C SER A 110 20.99 5.71 1.65
N ASN A 111 21.43 6.89 2.13
CA ASN A 111 22.69 7.54 1.74
C ASN A 111 22.84 7.75 0.23
N GLY A 112 21.77 8.02 -0.49
CA GLY A 112 21.78 8.27 -1.94
C GLY A 112 21.60 7.01 -2.79
N LEU A 113 21.40 5.84 -2.18
CA LEU A 113 21.05 4.62 -2.90
C LEU A 113 19.54 4.65 -3.21
N PHE A 114 19.20 4.57 -4.47
CA PHE A 114 17.82 4.59 -4.95
C PHE A 114 17.46 3.33 -5.72
N VAL A 115 16.27 2.76 -5.45
CA VAL A 115 15.71 1.63 -6.18
C VAL A 115 14.47 2.05 -6.94
N TYR A 116 14.51 1.90 -8.26
CA TYR A 116 13.37 2.06 -9.14
C TYR A 116 12.60 0.74 -9.22
N PRO A 117 11.37 0.61 -8.62
CA PRO A 117 10.82 -0.70 -8.27
C PRO A 117 10.06 -1.40 -9.40
N PHE A 118 10.25 -1.02 -10.66
CA PHE A 118 9.48 -1.57 -11.78
C PHE A 118 10.18 -2.80 -12.41
N TRP A 119 10.46 -3.84 -11.60
CA TRP A 119 11.01 -5.12 -12.07
C TRP A 119 10.12 -5.84 -13.06
N THR A 120 8.80 -5.63 -12.99
CA THR A 120 7.86 -6.02 -14.03
C THR A 120 7.22 -4.75 -14.56
N PRO A 121 7.34 -4.49 -15.86
CA PRO A 121 6.80 -3.30 -16.48
C PRO A 121 5.26 -3.30 -16.45
N HIS A 122 4.67 -2.11 -16.51
CA HIS A 122 3.24 -1.99 -16.72
C HIS A 122 2.91 -2.38 -18.18
N PRO A 123 2.02 -3.38 -18.42
CA PRO A 123 1.83 -3.96 -19.74
C PRO A 123 1.40 -2.95 -20.81
N ALA A 124 0.58 -1.97 -20.42
CA ALA A 124 0.01 -0.98 -21.34
C ALA A 124 0.87 0.29 -21.47
N LEU A 125 1.55 0.73 -20.38
CA LEU A 125 2.18 2.05 -20.36
C LEU A 125 3.68 2.00 -20.63
N TYR A 126 4.37 1.07 -20.01
CA TYR A 126 5.82 0.97 -20.07
C TYR A 126 6.25 -0.48 -20.26
N PRO A 127 5.86 -1.12 -21.39
CA PRO A 127 6.09 -2.55 -21.60
C PRO A 127 7.57 -2.93 -21.64
N LEU A 128 8.46 -1.96 -21.82
CA LEU A 128 9.91 -2.17 -21.86
C LEU A 128 10.63 -1.63 -20.62
N ALA A 129 9.92 -1.00 -19.66
CA ALA A 129 10.52 -0.49 -18.45
C ALA A 129 11.13 -1.63 -17.62
N LYS A 130 12.26 -1.35 -16.98
CA LYS A 130 12.97 -2.26 -16.11
C LYS A 130 13.27 -1.56 -14.79
N GLY A 131 13.35 -2.34 -13.71
CA GLY A 131 13.85 -1.83 -12.45
C GLY A 131 15.32 -1.43 -12.54
N ALA A 132 15.74 -0.53 -11.65
CA ALA A 132 17.12 -0.07 -11.56
C ALA A 132 17.54 0.14 -10.11
N ILE A 133 18.85 0.03 -9.87
CA ILE A 133 19.50 0.42 -8.62
C ILE A 133 20.49 1.51 -8.99
N LEU A 134 20.33 2.71 -8.42
CA LEU A 134 21.10 3.90 -8.77
C LEU A 134 21.82 4.44 -7.54
N GLY A 135 22.94 5.14 -7.76
CA GLY A 135 23.70 5.78 -6.69
C GLY A 135 24.60 4.84 -5.87
N CYS A 136 24.92 3.64 -6.39
CA CYS A 136 25.82 2.72 -5.71
C CYS A 136 27.23 3.32 -5.55
N THR A 137 27.78 3.17 -4.34
CA THR A 137 29.19 3.46 -4.02
C THR A 137 29.75 2.30 -3.19
N ASP A 138 31.04 2.34 -2.86
CA ASP A 138 31.72 1.38 -1.98
C ASP A 138 31.23 1.40 -0.51
N TYR A 139 30.53 2.46 -0.14
CA TYR A 139 29.92 2.60 1.18
C TYR A 139 28.66 1.73 1.36
N HIS A 140 27.93 1.44 0.28
CA HIS A 140 26.64 0.77 0.35
C HIS A 140 26.78 -0.74 0.57
N ASN A 141 25.92 -1.28 1.43
CA ASN A 141 25.84 -2.70 1.76
C ASN A 141 24.39 -3.22 1.59
N LYS A 142 24.14 -4.48 1.99
CA LYS A 142 22.82 -5.11 1.84
C LYS A 142 21.72 -4.39 2.64
N GLU A 143 22.05 -3.81 3.78
CA GLU A 143 21.13 -3.08 4.63
C GLU A 143 20.61 -1.81 3.95
N HIS A 144 21.50 -1.07 3.28
CA HIS A 144 21.14 0.09 2.45
C HIS A 144 20.22 -0.33 1.30
N LEU A 145 20.56 -1.42 0.60
CA LEU A 145 19.75 -1.94 -0.49
C LEU A 145 18.34 -2.35 -0.01
N TYR A 146 18.24 -3.00 1.15
CA TYR A 146 16.95 -3.36 1.74
C TYR A 146 16.08 -2.13 1.98
N LYS A 147 16.65 -1.11 2.65
CA LYS A 147 15.92 0.14 2.92
C LYS A 147 15.56 0.88 1.65
N ALA A 148 16.49 0.99 0.69
CA ALA A 148 16.23 1.63 -0.61
C ALA A 148 15.11 0.94 -1.40
N ILE A 149 14.95 -0.39 -1.29
CA ILE A 149 13.80 -1.11 -1.85
C ILE A 149 12.48 -0.64 -1.22
N LEU A 150 12.42 -0.53 0.11
CA LEU A 150 11.21 -0.07 0.80
C LEU A 150 10.87 1.38 0.44
N GLU A 151 11.89 2.25 0.41
CA GLU A 151 11.76 3.66 0.03
C GLU A 151 11.30 3.81 -1.43
N GLY A 152 11.91 3.08 -2.36
CA GLY A 152 11.56 3.11 -3.78
C GLY A 152 10.12 2.70 -4.05
N ILE A 153 9.62 1.66 -3.36
CA ILE A 153 8.21 1.25 -3.43
C ILE A 153 7.30 2.38 -2.91
N ALA A 154 7.64 2.98 -1.77
CA ALA A 154 6.83 4.05 -1.19
C ALA A 154 6.82 5.31 -2.07
N TYR A 155 7.95 5.69 -2.67
CA TYR A 155 8.02 6.80 -3.63
C TYR A 155 7.14 6.58 -4.86
N ALA A 156 7.22 5.39 -5.46
CA ALA A 156 6.41 5.10 -6.64
C ALA A 156 4.90 5.09 -6.32
N LEU A 157 4.51 4.63 -5.12
CA LEU A 157 3.11 4.74 -4.67
C LEU A 157 2.70 6.18 -4.37
N LYS A 158 3.60 7.03 -3.83
CA LYS A 158 3.34 8.47 -3.61
C LYS A 158 3.10 9.17 -4.94
N ASP A 159 3.90 8.89 -5.96
CA ASP A 159 3.69 9.43 -7.32
C ASP A 159 2.34 9.00 -7.89
N GLY A 160 1.99 7.72 -7.78
CA GLY A 160 0.68 7.21 -8.17
C GLY A 160 -0.47 7.88 -7.42
N LEU A 161 -0.31 8.16 -6.12
CA LEU A 161 -1.31 8.89 -5.32
C LEU A 161 -1.49 10.32 -5.82
N HIS A 162 -0.41 11.03 -6.15
CA HIS A 162 -0.50 12.40 -6.68
C HIS A 162 -1.31 12.46 -7.99
N LEU A 163 -1.17 11.46 -8.87
CA LEU A 163 -2.00 11.35 -10.07
C LEU A 163 -3.47 11.14 -9.73
N ILE A 164 -3.77 10.24 -8.80
CA ILE A 164 -5.13 9.98 -8.35
C ILE A 164 -5.75 11.21 -7.68
N GLU A 165 -5.02 11.90 -6.79
CA GLU A 165 -5.47 13.14 -6.14
C GLU A 165 -5.83 14.21 -7.18
N LYS A 166 -4.96 14.39 -8.20
CA LYS A 166 -5.18 15.35 -9.29
C LYS A 166 -6.44 15.04 -10.08
N ASP A 167 -6.63 13.78 -10.48
CA ASP A 167 -7.74 13.39 -11.35
C ASP A 167 -9.07 13.33 -10.59
N THR A 168 -9.05 12.94 -9.30
CA THR A 168 -10.24 12.89 -8.44
C THR A 168 -10.58 14.22 -7.77
N ASN A 169 -9.67 15.19 -7.78
CA ASN A 169 -9.73 16.41 -6.99
C ASN A 169 -9.96 16.13 -5.49
N GLN A 170 -9.36 15.05 -4.99
CA GLN A 170 -9.37 14.69 -3.57
C GLN A 170 -7.99 14.98 -2.97
N LYS A 171 -7.96 15.56 -1.78
CA LYS A 171 -6.74 15.67 -0.97
C LYS A 171 -6.76 14.58 0.09
N ILE A 172 -5.78 13.68 0.03
CA ILE A 172 -5.63 12.61 1.02
C ILE A 172 -4.95 13.17 2.27
N LYS A 173 -5.36 12.69 3.44
CA LYS A 173 -4.90 13.17 4.75
C LYS A 173 -4.43 12.05 5.67
N GLU A 174 -4.78 10.81 5.36
CA GLU A 174 -4.43 9.65 6.18
C GLU A 174 -4.36 8.38 5.33
N LEU A 175 -3.49 7.48 5.76
CA LEU A 175 -3.22 6.22 5.08
C LEU A 175 -3.61 5.04 5.96
N TYR A 176 -4.30 4.08 5.37
CA TYR A 176 -4.47 2.74 5.93
C TYR A 176 -3.48 1.82 5.23
N VAL A 177 -2.64 1.11 5.99
CA VAL A 177 -1.58 0.28 5.42
C VAL A 177 -1.84 -1.18 5.78
N VAL A 178 -1.96 -2.01 4.75
CA VAL A 178 -2.32 -3.43 4.86
C VAL A 178 -1.33 -4.33 4.12
N GLY A 179 -1.58 -5.63 4.11
CA GLY A 179 -0.68 -6.60 3.50
C GLY A 179 0.51 -6.99 4.38
N GLY A 180 1.32 -7.93 3.91
CA GLY A 180 2.42 -8.50 4.68
C GLY A 180 3.49 -7.49 5.11
N GLY A 181 3.79 -6.50 4.26
CA GLY A 181 4.76 -5.45 4.56
C GLY A 181 4.36 -4.50 5.68
N SER A 182 3.05 -4.37 5.97
CA SER A 182 2.57 -3.55 7.09
C SER A 182 2.99 -4.08 8.46
N LYS A 183 3.48 -5.32 8.56
CA LYS A 183 4.01 -5.90 9.80
C LYS A 183 5.32 -5.23 10.24
N SER A 184 6.09 -4.66 9.30
CA SER A 184 7.35 -3.98 9.59
C SER A 184 7.10 -2.57 10.12
N ASP A 185 7.60 -2.26 11.33
CA ASP A 185 7.53 -0.91 11.89
C ASP A 185 8.36 0.08 11.06
N VAL A 186 9.47 -0.37 10.48
CA VAL A 186 10.31 0.45 9.59
C VAL A 186 9.52 0.83 8.33
N ALA A 187 8.86 -0.14 7.68
CA ALA A 187 8.04 0.14 6.50
C ALA A 187 6.87 1.09 6.83
N MET A 188 6.25 0.94 7.99
CA MET A 188 5.18 1.83 8.43
C MET A 188 5.67 3.25 8.69
N GLN A 189 6.82 3.41 9.37
CA GLN A 189 7.37 4.73 9.69
C GLN A 189 7.84 5.45 8.42
N LEU A 190 8.60 4.77 7.55
CA LEU A 190 9.02 5.39 6.28
C LEU A 190 7.83 5.75 5.39
N THR A 191 6.73 4.98 5.45
CA THR A 191 5.50 5.33 4.74
C THR A 191 4.92 6.64 5.28
N ALA A 192 4.80 6.76 6.61
CA ALA A 192 4.32 8.01 7.21
C ALA A 192 5.20 9.20 6.84
N ASP A 193 6.53 9.02 6.88
CA ASP A 193 7.50 10.07 6.59
C ASP A 193 7.51 10.48 5.11
N ILE A 194 7.54 9.50 4.18
CA ILE A 194 7.57 9.76 2.72
C ILE A 194 6.26 10.44 2.26
N PHE A 195 5.11 10.00 2.76
CA PHE A 195 3.83 10.58 2.39
C PHE A 195 3.48 11.84 3.18
N ASN A 196 4.22 12.14 4.25
CA ASN A 196 3.93 13.22 5.20
C ASN A 196 2.48 13.14 5.72
N MET A 197 2.04 11.93 6.06
CA MET A 197 0.67 11.63 6.53
C MET A 197 0.69 10.56 7.61
N PRO A 198 -0.29 10.56 8.54
CA PRO A 198 -0.46 9.45 9.47
C PRO A 198 -0.69 8.13 8.72
N ALA A 199 0.10 7.11 9.02
CA ALA A 199 -0.02 5.75 8.49
C ALA A 199 -0.60 4.83 9.57
N LYS A 200 -1.77 4.27 9.32
CA LYS A 200 -2.53 3.44 10.26
C LYS A 200 -2.34 1.97 9.94
N ARG A 201 -1.82 1.21 10.90
CA ARG A 201 -1.78 -0.26 10.86
C ARG A 201 -3.05 -0.80 11.48
N LEU A 202 -3.66 -1.80 10.85
CA LEU A 202 -4.83 -2.48 11.37
C LEU A 202 -4.45 -3.63 12.30
N GLN A 203 -5.40 -4.08 13.11
CA GLN A 203 -5.23 -5.22 14.02
C GLN A 203 -5.02 -6.53 13.26
N THR A 204 -5.63 -6.66 12.08
CA THR A 204 -5.43 -7.77 11.16
C THR A 204 -5.01 -7.28 9.79
N HIS A 205 -4.29 -8.10 9.05
CA HIS A 205 -3.94 -7.87 7.65
C HIS A 205 -4.89 -8.58 6.68
N GLU A 206 -5.83 -9.39 7.18
CA GLU A 206 -6.85 -10.13 6.42
C GLU A 206 -8.07 -9.25 6.10
N VAL A 207 -7.84 -8.03 5.69
CA VAL A 207 -8.89 -7.01 5.51
C VAL A 207 -9.80 -7.27 4.31
N CYS A 208 -9.34 -8.05 3.33
CA CYS A 208 -10.18 -8.48 2.22
C CYS A 208 -11.39 -9.29 2.70
N ALA A 209 -11.16 -10.25 3.61
CA ALA A 209 -12.23 -11.04 4.22
C ALA A 209 -13.17 -10.15 5.05
N ILE A 210 -12.64 -9.15 5.77
CA ILE A 210 -13.46 -8.18 6.50
C ILE A 210 -14.36 -7.41 5.54
N GLY A 211 -13.83 -6.91 4.41
CA GLY A 211 -14.64 -6.18 3.43
C GLY A 211 -15.74 -7.04 2.82
N ALA A 212 -15.45 -8.30 2.50
CA ALA A 212 -16.46 -9.24 2.04
C ALA A 212 -17.54 -9.49 3.11
N ALA A 213 -17.15 -9.65 4.39
CA ALA A 213 -18.08 -9.81 5.50
C ALA A 213 -18.90 -8.55 5.78
N ILE A 214 -18.33 -7.35 5.61
CA ILE A 214 -19.08 -6.08 5.67
C ILE A 214 -20.18 -6.07 4.60
N ASN A 215 -19.86 -6.40 3.35
CA ASN A 215 -20.87 -6.46 2.27
C ASN A 215 -21.97 -7.48 2.56
N ALA A 216 -21.62 -8.66 3.08
CA ALA A 216 -22.60 -9.66 3.50
C ALA A 216 -23.52 -9.13 4.62
N GLY A 217 -22.93 -8.52 5.65
CA GLY A 217 -23.69 -7.91 6.77
C GLY A 217 -24.61 -6.78 6.33
N MET A 218 -24.14 -5.92 5.42
CA MET A 218 -24.96 -4.86 4.82
C MET A 218 -26.15 -5.42 4.04
N ALA A 219 -25.95 -6.49 3.27
CA ALA A 219 -27.00 -7.07 2.45
C ALA A 219 -28.12 -7.73 3.25
N ILE A 220 -27.84 -8.18 4.47
CA ILE A 220 -28.84 -8.75 5.39
C ILE A 220 -29.32 -7.74 6.47
N ASN A 221 -29.01 -6.44 6.28
CA ASN A 221 -29.35 -5.36 7.20
C ASN A 221 -28.82 -5.53 8.65
N MET A 222 -27.64 -6.18 8.80
CA MET A 222 -26.94 -6.29 10.09
C MET A 222 -26.35 -4.94 10.50
N PHE A 223 -26.01 -4.07 9.54
CA PHE A 223 -25.49 -2.73 9.74
C PHE A 223 -26.34 -1.73 8.97
N LEU A 224 -26.52 -0.52 9.52
CA LEU A 224 -27.28 0.57 8.90
C LEU A 224 -26.57 1.20 7.72
N ASN A 225 -25.23 1.23 7.77
CA ASN A 225 -24.38 1.83 6.74
C ASN A 225 -22.92 1.32 6.88
N GLU A 226 -22.10 1.69 5.90
CA GLU A 226 -20.68 1.29 5.86
C GLU A 226 -19.90 1.83 7.06
N GLU A 227 -20.25 3.00 7.59
CA GLU A 227 -19.57 3.59 8.74
C GLU A 227 -19.76 2.76 10.00
N GLU A 228 -20.98 2.32 10.26
CA GLU A 228 -21.28 1.42 11.38
C GLU A 228 -20.56 0.07 11.21
N ALA A 229 -20.63 -0.51 10.01
CA ALA A 229 -20.00 -1.78 9.72
C ALA A 229 -18.47 -1.72 9.93
N VAL A 230 -17.81 -0.71 9.37
CA VAL A 230 -16.37 -0.50 9.53
C VAL A 230 -16.01 -0.26 11.00
N LYS A 231 -16.77 0.57 11.73
CA LYS A 231 -16.54 0.82 13.16
C LYS A 231 -16.58 -0.45 14.00
N ASN A 232 -17.46 -1.39 13.66
CA ASN A 232 -17.62 -2.65 14.39
C ASN A 232 -16.57 -3.71 13.97
N MET A 233 -16.14 -3.72 12.71
CA MET A 233 -15.35 -4.82 12.15
C MET A 233 -13.88 -4.48 11.93
N THR A 234 -13.52 -3.18 11.80
CA THR A 234 -12.16 -2.74 11.54
C THR A 234 -11.57 -2.01 12.74
N LYS A 235 -10.37 -2.41 13.17
CA LYS A 235 -9.68 -1.78 14.30
C LYS A 235 -8.25 -1.38 13.92
N VAL A 236 -7.90 -0.12 14.22
CA VAL A 236 -6.53 0.36 14.12
C VAL A 236 -5.74 -0.14 15.33
N SER A 237 -4.60 -0.80 15.08
CA SER A 237 -3.71 -1.29 16.15
C SER A 237 -2.63 -0.28 16.52
N LYS A 238 -2.10 0.45 15.54
CA LYS A 238 -1.04 1.44 15.74
C LYS A 238 -1.10 2.53 14.67
N VAL A 239 -0.80 3.75 15.05
CA VAL A 239 -0.65 4.89 14.14
C VAL A 239 0.81 5.36 14.16
N PHE A 240 1.38 5.52 12.99
CA PHE A 240 2.71 6.08 12.78
C PHE A 240 2.54 7.51 12.26
N TYR A 241 3.12 8.46 12.97
CA TYR A 241 3.07 9.87 12.58
C TYR A 241 4.37 10.26 11.87
N PRO A 242 4.31 11.16 10.88
CA PRO A 242 5.49 11.63 10.18
C PRO A 242 6.47 12.35 11.13
N ILE A 243 7.75 12.05 10.98
CA ILE A 243 8.85 12.69 11.70
C ILE A 243 9.34 13.86 10.86
N LYS A 244 9.16 15.09 11.33
CA LYS A 244 9.41 16.33 10.58
C LYS A 244 10.79 16.37 9.90
N GLY A 245 11.84 15.93 10.57
CA GLY A 245 13.20 15.90 10.00
C GLY A 245 13.32 14.93 8.82
N ASN A 246 12.70 13.74 8.93
CA ASN A 246 12.70 12.75 7.87
C ASN A 246 11.87 13.21 6.66
N VAL A 247 10.71 13.81 6.92
CA VAL A 247 9.82 14.35 5.87
C VAL A 247 10.57 15.31 4.97
N GLN A 248 11.33 16.26 5.55
CA GLN A 248 12.08 17.23 4.76
C GLN A 248 13.08 16.53 3.81
N VAL A 249 13.83 15.56 4.32
CA VAL A 249 14.81 14.81 3.49
C VAL A 249 14.09 14.03 2.40
N TYR A 250 12.99 13.34 2.72
CA TYR A 250 12.23 12.57 1.73
C TYR A 250 11.54 13.44 0.68
N ASP A 251 11.05 14.62 1.04
CA ASP A 251 10.47 15.56 0.09
C ASP A 251 11.54 16.14 -0.84
N ASP A 252 12.74 16.47 -0.34
CA ASP A 252 13.86 16.93 -1.15
C ASP A 252 14.29 15.85 -2.17
N ILE A 253 14.37 14.59 -1.76
CA ILE A 253 14.69 13.47 -2.67
C ILE A 253 13.58 13.25 -3.71
N PHE A 254 12.32 13.32 -3.31
CA PHE A 254 11.18 13.07 -4.20
C PHE A 254 11.03 14.14 -5.29
N ASN A 255 11.43 15.38 -5.01
CA ASN A 255 11.28 16.52 -5.92
C ASN A 255 12.49 16.73 -6.84
N ASN A 256 13.63 16.05 -6.62
CA ASN A 256 14.85 16.10 -7.44
C ASN A 256 14.94 14.92 -8.41
#